data_964536f7abd0d040c224b3218875ef0d
#
_entry.id   964536f7abd0d040c224b3218875ef0d
#
_cell.length_a   1.000
_cell.length_b   1.000
_cell.length_c   1.000
_cell.angle_alpha   90.00
_cell.angle_beta   90.00
_cell.angle_gamma   90.00
#
_symmetry.space_group_name_H-M   'P 1'
#
loop_
_entity.id
_entity.type
_entity.pdbx_description
1 polymer ?
#
loop_
_entity_poly.entity_id
_entity_poly.type
_entity_poly.pdbx_seq_one_letter_code
_entity_poly.pdbx_strand_id
1 'polypeptide(L)'
;MSTDSRHIQLMDTTLRDGEQTQGVSFTPVEKVSIAKALLQSLRVDRIEVASARVSQGEKEAVTSINEWAKQEGFAGRVEVLGFVDHTRSVDWILETGGEVINLLIKGSEKHCRVQLGKTLAQHTEDVLQTVSYALEKGLKVNVYLEDWSNGYHDAPAYVYGLMNNLQDAGISHFMLPDTLGVLSPDEVFSSFSDMCKRYPELQFDFHPHNDYGLATANVMAAVRAGVNAIHCTVNCLGERAGNASMAEVAVVLRDKMNMQLSINESHIVRISAMVENFSGKRIAANAPIVGADVFTQTAGIHADGDQKGGLYKTKLGPERFSRTRSYALGKMSGKASLKKNLEMLELDLSEENQKKVLARIVSLGDSKQTITTDDLPFIIADVLESKSYQHIKLLNCSITSGLDLESTASLRIKVMGTTHVASGSGNGGFDAFVDAINKVMTQHNYTLPALADFEVRIPKGGHTSALTECVITWNCDGELRKTRAVHSNQVFAAVLAALKIINIQLHELGLSQA
;
A
#
# COMPACT_ATOMS: atom_id res chain seq x y z
N MET A 1 17.79 32.41 10.64
CA MET A 1 17.23 31.20 11.20
C MET A 1 18.12 30.07 10.75
N SER A 2 18.76 29.36 11.66
CA SER A 2 19.71 28.29 11.35
C SER A 2 18.95 27.18 10.57
N THR A 3 19.52 26.78 9.43
CA THR A 3 18.97 25.78 8.52
C THR A 3 19.39 24.36 8.92
N ASP A 4 19.61 24.11 10.20
CA ASP A 4 19.83 22.74 10.67
C ASP A 4 18.51 21.99 10.58
N SER A 5 18.39 21.18 9.53
CA SER A 5 17.23 20.32 9.33
C SER A 5 17.24 19.21 10.38
N ARG A 6 16.27 19.29 11.30
CA ARG A 6 16.10 18.30 12.38
C ARG A 6 15.75 16.93 11.79
N HIS A 7 16.32 15.87 12.35
CA HIS A 7 15.92 14.52 12.04
C HIS A 7 14.64 14.15 12.81
N ILE A 8 13.66 13.60 12.09
CA ILE A 8 12.42 13.05 12.67
C ILE A 8 12.43 11.55 12.44
N GLN A 9 12.30 10.78 13.52
CA GLN A 9 12.17 9.34 13.41
C GLN A 9 10.79 8.95 12.91
N LEU A 10 10.73 7.96 12.01
CA LEU A 10 9.47 7.34 11.62
C LEU A 10 9.40 5.93 12.18
N MET A 11 8.35 5.67 12.95
CA MET A 11 8.01 4.36 13.45
C MET A 11 6.83 3.79 12.67
N ASP A 12 7.01 2.63 12.10
CA ASP A 12 5.92 1.92 11.40
C ASP A 12 5.19 0.98 12.35
N THR A 13 3.87 1.10 12.43
CA THR A 13 3.01 0.25 13.26
C THR A 13 2.08 -0.65 12.42
N THR A 14 2.40 -0.87 11.14
CA THR A 14 1.58 -1.69 10.21
C THR A 14 1.33 -3.10 10.74
N LEU A 15 2.35 -3.72 11.35
CA LEU A 15 2.29 -5.10 11.84
C LEU A 15 1.60 -5.25 13.21
N ARG A 16 1.32 -4.15 13.90
CA ARG A 16 0.58 -4.16 15.17
C ARG A 16 -0.77 -3.45 15.01
N ASP A 17 -0.78 -2.12 14.89
CA ASP A 17 -2.00 -1.33 14.76
C ASP A 17 -2.65 -1.49 13.39
N GLY A 18 -1.84 -1.56 12.34
CA GLY A 18 -2.32 -1.84 10.99
C GLY A 18 -3.07 -3.18 10.89
N GLU A 19 -2.67 -4.18 11.65
CA GLU A 19 -3.37 -5.48 11.70
C GLU A 19 -4.71 -5.41 12.45
N GLN A 20 -4.97 -4.36 13.23
CA GLN A 20 -6.28 -4.10 13.86
C GLN A 20 -7.32 -3.58 12.87
N THR A 21 -6.95 -3.36 11.61
CA THR A 21 -7.93 -3.09 10.54
C THR A 21 -8.88 -4.27 10.39
N GLN A 22 -10.19 -4.00 10.38
CA GLN A 22 -11.19 -5.06 10.23
C GLN A 22 -10.89 -5.97 9.02
N GLY A 23 -10.76 -7.27 9.27
CA GLY A 23 -10.53 -8.29 8.24
C GLY A 23 -9.09 -8.35 7.71
N VAL A 24 -8.15 -7.74 8.40
CA VAL A 24 -6.71 -7.91 8.15
C VAL A 24 -6.15 -8.91 9.16
N SER A 25 -5.35 -9.84 8.68
CA SER A 25 -4.56 -10.76 9.49
C SER A 25 -3.37 -11.20 8.66
N PHE A 26 -2.17 -10.98 9.17
CA PHE A 26 -0.94 -11.39 8.49
C PHE A 26 -0.45 -12.74 9.03
N THR A 27 -0.05 -13.61 8.13
CA THR A 27 0.64 -14.84 8.51
C THR A 27 2.05 -14.52 9.06
N PRO A 28 2.66 -15.41 9.87
CA PRO A 28 4.04 -15.21 10.36
C PRO A 28 5.05 -14.91 9.24
N VAL A 29 4.93 -15.57 8.09
CA VAL A 29 5.82 -15.36 6.93
C VAL A 29 5.63 -13.98 6.31
N GLU A 30 4.38 -13.50 6.21
CA GLU A 30 4.07 -12.16 5.71
C GLU A 30 4.60 -11.08 6.67
N LYS A 31 4.43 -11.25 8.00
CA LYS A 31 4.99 -10.33 9.00
C LYS A 31 6.51 -10.20 8.88
N VAL A 32 7.22 -11.32 8.76
CA VAL A 32 8.67 -11.31 8.54
C VAL A 32 9.03 -10.59 7.24
N SER A 33 8.29 -10.83 6.16
CA SER A 33 8.53 -10.20 4.86
C SER A 33 8.32 -8.68 4.91
N ILE A 34 7.24 -8.23 5.57
CA ILE A 34 6.94 -6.81 5.75
C ILE A 34 8.01 -6.16 6.64
N ALA A 35 8.37 -6.77 7.78
CA ALA A 35 9.39 -6.24 8.70
C ALA A 35 10.73 -6.03 7.98
N LYS A 36 11.17 -7.01 7.18
CA LYS A 36 12.39 -6.91 6.35
C LYS A 36 12.29 -5.76 5.35
N ALA A 37 11.17 -5.65 4.64
CA ALA A 37 10.97 -4.59 3.67
C ALA A 37 10.97 -3.20 4.31
N LEU A 38 10.36 -3.05 5.49
CA LEU A 38 10.32 -1.80 6.24
C LEU A 38 11.72 -1.37 6.71
N LEU A 39 12.49 -2.26 7.33
CA LEU A 39 13.79 -1.93 7.91
C LEU A 39 14.92 -1.85 6.87
N GLN A 40 15.01 -2.81 5.95
CA GLN A 40 16.12 -2.86 4.97
C GLN A 40 15.87 -1.99 3.75
N SER A 41 14.66 -2.06 3.16
CA SER A 41 14.36 -1.40 1.89
C SER A 41 13.85 0.02 2.11
N LEU A 42 12.78 0.19 2.88
CA LEU A 42 12.20 1.51 3.17
C LEU A 42 13.04 2.33 4.14
N ARG A 43 13.73 1.66 5.07
CA ARG A 43 14.61 2.23 6.09
C ARG A 43 13.86 3.08 7.11
N VAL A 44 12.69 2.62 7.55
CA VAL A 44 12.03 3.23 8.72
C VAL A 44 12.94 3.14 9.94
N ASP A 45 12.85 4.07 10.88
CA ASP A 45 13.75 4.08 12.05
C ASP A 45 13.39 2.97 13.04
N ARG A 46 12.11 2.70 13.27
CA ARG A 46 11.58 1.69 14.20
C ARG A 46 10.34 1.01 13.62
N ILE A 47 10.06 -0.21 14.05
CA ILE A 47 8.83 -0.95 13.72
C ILE A 47 8.20 -1.54 14.97
N GLU A 48 6.87 -1.47 15.08
CA GLU A 48 6.11 -2.19 16.11
C GLU A 48 5.41 -3.38 15.46
N VAL A 49 5.75 -4.60 15.94
CA VAL A 49 5.47 -5.83 15.17
C VAL A 49 4.29 -6.65 15.68
N ALA A 50 3.92 -6.48 16.95
CA ALA A 50 2.84 -7.25 17.57
C ALA A 50 2.45 -6.67 18.92
N SER A 51 1.32 -7.16 19.47
CA SER A 51 1.00 -7.09 20.89
C SER A 51 1.42 -8.39 21.58
N ALA A 52 2.01 -8.28 22.76
CA ALA A 52 2.44 -9.43 23.54
C ALA A 52 1.25 -10.33 23.93
N ARG A 53 1.45 -11.65 23.91
CA ARG A 53 0.53 -12.66 24.43
C ARG A 53 -0.81 -12.80 23.70
N VAL A 54 -0.89 -12.40 22.43
CA VAL A 54 -2.12 -12.51 21.64
C VAL A 54 -2.33 -13.95 21.13
N SER A 55 -1.36 -14.53 20.45
CA SER A 55 -1.48 -15.88 19.87
C SER A 55 -0.13 -16.58 19.72
N GLN A 56 -0.17 -17.88 19.43
CA GLN A 56 1.05 -18.65 19.13
C GLN A 56 1.68 -18.19 17.81
N GLY A 57 0.87 -17.88 16.78
CA GLY A 57 1.36 -17.35 15.50
C GLY A 57 2.08 -16.01 15.65
N GLU A 58 1.59 -15.12 16.54
CA GLU A 58 2.29 -13.88 16.89
C GLU A 58 3.64 -14.16 17.54
N LYS A 59 3.71 -15.12 18.45
CA LYS A 59 4.97 -15.51 19.09
C LYS A 59 6.00 -16.01 18.08
N GLU A 60 5.59 -16.85 17.14
CA GLU A 60 6.43 -17.37 16.06
C GLU A 60 6.92 -16.25 15.14
N ALA A 61 6.01 -15.33 14.73
CA ALA A 61 6.35 -14.18 13.90
C ALA A 61 7.38 -13.28 14.58
N VAL A 62 7.12 -12.88 15.82
CA VAL A 62 8.00 -11.99 16.60
C VAL A 62 9.36 -12.64 16.85
N THR A 63 9.40 -13.93 17.20
CA THR A 63 10.65 -14.67 17.35
C THR A 63 11.48 -14.65 16.06
N SER A 64 10.86 -14.97 14.93
CA SER A 64 11.54 -14.99 13.63
C SER A 64 12.03 -13.60 13.20
N ILE A 65 11.24 -12.53 13.48
CA ILE A 65 11.64 -11.16 13.21
C ILE A 65 12.83 -10.75 14.08
N ASN A 66 12.81 -11.05 15.39
CA ASN A 66 13.88 -10.69 16.31
C ASN A 66 15.17 -11.44 16.01
N GLU A 67 15.10 -12.74 15.69
CA GLU A 67 16.27 -13.53 15.28
C GLU A 67 16.94 -12.94 14.04
N TRP A 68 16.15 -12.62 13.01
CA TRP A 68 16.65 -11.98 11.82
C TRP A 68 17.19 -10.56 12.11
N ALA A 69 16.46 -9.75 12.87
CA ALA A 69 16.86 -8.38 13.20
C ALA A 69 18.18 -8.35 13.99
N LYS A 70 18.40 -9.33 14.86
CA LYS A 70 19.66 -9.47 15.59
C LYS A 70 20.83 -9.78 14.66
N GLN A 71 20.64 -10.66 13.67
CA GLN A 71 21.66 -11.00 12.68
C GLN A 71 22.04 -9.80 11.80
N GLU A 72 21.07 -8.93 11.47
CA GLU A 72 21.24 -7.77 10.60
C GLU A 72 21.55 -6.46 11.35
N GLY A 73 21.62 -6.49 12.68
CA GLY A 73 21.90 -5.31 13.51
C GLY A 73 20.71 -4.37 13.70
N PHE A 74 19.48 -4.87 13.58
CA PHE A 74 18.23 -4.11 13.76
C PHE A 74 17.51 -4.39 15.08
N ALA A 75 18.03 -5.23 15.97
CA ALA A 75 17.31 -5.72 17.16
C ALA A 75 16.68 -4.59 17.99
N GLY A 76 17.43 -3.52 18.28
CA GLY A 76 16.92 -2.37 19.02
C GLY A 76 15.93 -1.46 18.27
N ARG A 77 15.51 -1.83 17.06
CA ARG A 77 14.54 -1.13 16.20
C ARG A 77 13.23 -1.91 16.04
N VAL A 78 13.16 -3.12 16.59
CA VAL A 78 11.97 -3.98 16.61
C VAL A 78 11.34 -3.85 17.99
N GLU A 79 10.11 -3.38 18.04
CA GLU A 79 9.38 -3.05 19.26
C GLU A 79 8.12 -3.90 19.37
N VAL A 80 7.74 -4.25 20.59
CA VAL A 80 6.55 -5.05 20.88
C VAL A 80 5.68 -4.32 21.90
N LEU A 81 4.38 -4.20 21.63
CA LEU A 81 3.42 -3.66 22.57
C LEU A 81 3.23 -4.61 23.75
N GLY A 82 3.43 -4.14 24.95
CA GLY A 82 3.20 -4.87 26.18
C GLY A 82 2.19 -4.19 27.09
N PHE A 83 1.75 -4.90 28.12
CA PHE A 83 0.72 -4.44 29.05
C PHE A 83 1.26 -4.35 30.47
N VAL A 84 0.61 -3.52 31.31
CA VAL A 84 0.85 -3.45 32.77
C VAL A 84 0.20 -4.68 33.40
N ASP A 85 0.88 -5.83 33.32
CA ASP A 85 0.39 -7.15 33.73
C ASP A 85 1.38 -7.90 34.62
N HIS A 86 2.10 -7.15 35.46
CA HIS A 86 3.24 -7.55 36.28
C HIS A 86 4.46 -7.88 35.39
N THR A 87 4.80 -9.15 35.25
CA THR A 87 5.99 -9.60 34.49
C THR A 87 5.65 -10.22 33.14
N ARG A 88 4.39 -10.59 32.92
CA ARG A 88 4.00 -11.53 31.84
C ARG A 88 4.29 -11.03 30.45
N SER A 89 4.03 -9.75 30.17
CA SER A 89 4.36 -9.16 28.86
C SER A 89 5.87 -9.01 28.69
N VAL A 90 6.60 -8.65 29.73
CA VAL A 90 8.06 -8.55 29.73
C VAL A 90 8.69 -9.91 29.47
N ASP A 91 8.28 -10.94 30.22
CA ASP A 91 8.79 -12.30 30.07
C ASP A 91 8.52 -12.84 28.65
N TRP A 92 7.32 -12.62 28.11
CA TRP A 92 6.95 -13.02 26.75
C TRP A 92 7.86 -12.35 25.69
N ILE A 93 8.16 -11.05 25.85
CA ILE A 93 9.04 -10.31 24.93
C ILE A 93 10.46 -10.87 25.00
N LEU A 94 10.96 -11.16 26.20
CA LEU A 94 12.28 -11.78 26.38
C LEU A 94 12.35 -13.18 25.76
N GLU A 95 11.31 -14.00 25.93
CA GLU A 95 11.22 -15.34 25.32
C GLU A 95 11.25 -15.29 23.80
N THR A 96 10.75 -14.21 23.17
CA THR A 96 10.81 -14.01 21.72
C THR A 96 12.10 -13.34 21.24
N GLY A 97 13.05 -13.08 22.14
CA GLY A 97 14.33 -12.44 21.84
C GLY A 97 14.22 -10.92 21.59
N GLY A 98 13.12 -10.29 22.01
CA GLY A 98 12.90 -8.85 21.88
C GLY A 98 13.78 -8.03 22.84
N GLU A 99 14.10 -6.81 22.44
CA GLU A 99 14.93 -5.87 23.21
C GLU A 99 14.17 -4.61 23.65
N VAL A 100 12.97 -4.34 23.09
CA VAL A 100 12.21 -3.12 23.33
C VAL A 100 10.74 -3.44 23.62
N ILE A 101 10.23 -2.90 24.71
CA ILE A 101 8.82 -2.94 25.06
C ILE A 101 8.18 -1.55 24.90
N ASN A 102 7.03 -1.49 24.23
CA ASN A 102 6.12 -0.35 24.22
C ASN A 102 5.01 -0.63 25.23
N LEU A 103 5.14 -0.12 26.44
CA LEU A 103 4.21 -0.40 27.52
C LEU A 103 2.95 0.45 27.40
N LEU A 104 1.80 -0.18 27.21
CA LEU A 104 0.50 0.49 27.13
C LEU A 104 -0.02 0.84 28.52
N ILE A 105 -0.15 2.13 28.82
CA ILE A 105 -0.72 2.66 30.06
C ILE A 105 -1.90 3.58 29.77
N LYS A 106 -2.69 3.94 30.78
CA LYS A 106 -3.84 4.82 30.60
C LYS A 106 -3.44 6.29 30.68
N GLY A 107 -3.53 6.99 29.56
CA GLY A 107 -3.22 8.41 29.42
C GLY A 107 -4.37 9.35 29.81
N SER A 108 -5.58 8.83 30.10
CA SER A 108 -6.72 9.61 30.58
C SER A 108 -7.23 9.14 31.95
N GLU A 109 -7.66 10.10 32.80
CA GLU A 109 -8.27 9.80 34.09
C GLU A 109 -9.51 8.92 33.94
N LYS A 110 -10.30 9.17 32.90
CA LYS A 110 -11.52 8.41 32.59
C LYS A 110 -11.20 6.93 32.37
N HIS A 111 -10.22 6.59 31.51
CA HIS A 111 -9.83 5.21 31.26
C HIS A 111 -9.20 4.57 32.51
N CYS A 112 -8.35 5.29 33.25
CA CYS A 112 -7.77 4.79 34.49
C CYS A 112 -8.85 4.42 35.51
N ARG A 113 -9.80 5.31 35.73
CA ARG A 113 -10.85 5.11 36.72
C ARG A 113 -11.91 4.10 36.29
N VAL A 114 -12.41 4.21 35.04
CA VAL A 114 -13.58 3.42 34.61
C VAL A 114 -13.16 2.02 34.13
N GLN A 115 -12.05 1.91 33.40
CA GLN A 115 -11.61 0.64 32.87
C GLN A 115 -10.76 -0.16 33.85
N LEU A 116 -9.87 0.50 34.60
CA LEU A 116 -8.98 -0.18 35.55
C LEU A 116 -9.51 -0.17 36.99
N GLY A 117 -10.43 0.73 37.33
CA GLY A 117 -10.90 0.93 38.71
C GLY A 117 -9.81 1.50 39.65
N LYS A 118 -8.82 2.22 39.11
CA LYS A 118 -7.64 2.69 39.87
C LYS A 118 -7.57 4.19 39.96
N THR A 119 -6.90 4.66 41.01
CA THR A 119 -6.45 6.05 41.16
C THR A 119 -5.16 6.27 40.36
N LEU A 120 -4.80 7.53 40.11
CA LEU A 120 -3.51 7.89 39.49
C LEU A 120 -2.33 7.24 40.24
N ALA A 121 -2.32 7.33 41.59
CA ALA A 121 -1.22 6.77 42.39
C ALA A 121 -1.08 5.27 42.24
N GLN A 122 -2.19 4.52 42.31
CA GLN A 122 -2.18 3.06 42.11
C GLN A 122 -1.74 2.67 40.71
N HIS A 123 -2.24 3.38 39.68
CA HIS A 123 -1.84 3.11 38.30
C HIS A 123 -0.36 3.40 38.07
N THR A 124 0.13 4.53 38.58
CA THR A 124 1.56 4.89 38.50
C THR A 124 2.44 3.86 39.18
N GLU A 125 2.05 3.34 40.34
CA GLU A 125 2.80 2.32 41.06
C GLU A 125 2.94 1.03 40.25
N ASP A 126 1.83 0.54 39.66
CA ASP A 126 1.86 -0.64 38.79
C ASP A 126 2.74 -0.43 37.55
N VAL A 127 2.68 0.75 36.95
CA VAL A 127 3.52 1.12 35.78
C VAL A 127 4.99 1.11 36.17
N LEU A 128 5.36 1.76 37.27
CA LEU A 128 6.75 1.82 37.74
C LEU A 128 7.30 0.45 38.09
N GLN A 129 6.50 -0.44 38.71
CA GLN A 129 6.90 -1.83 38.96
C GLN A 129 7.21 -2.57 37.66
N THR A 130 6.36 -2.43 36.64
CA THR A 130 6.57 -3.09 35.34
C THR A 130 7.78 -2.50 34.60
N VAL A 131 7.95 -1.17 34.64
CA VAL A 131 9.10 -0.47 34.04
C VAL A 131 10.40 -0.91 34.70
N SER A 132 10.47 -0.91 36.04
CA SER A 132 11.66 -1.35 36.78
C SER A 132 12.03 -2.78 36.42
N TYR A 133 11.05 -3.69 36.40
CA TYR A 133 11.29 -5.08 36.02
C TYR A 133 11.83 -5.23 34.59
N ALA A 134 11.25 -4.50 33.62
CA ALA A 134 11.71 -4.53 32.25
C ALA A 134 13.17 -4.03 32.10
N LEU A 135 13.50 -2.91 32.79
CA LEU A 135 14.85 -2.35 32.81
C LEU A 135 15.86 -3.29 33.47
N GLU A 136 15.50 -3.92 34.62
CA GLU A 136 16.32 -4.93 35.29
C GLU A 136 16.63 -6.15 34.38
N LYS A 137 15.69 -6.50 33.50
CA LYS A 137 15.87 -7.54 32.50
C LYS A 137 16.62 -7.09 31.24
N GLY A 138 17.00 -5.82 31.15
CA GLY A 138 17.79 -5.27 30.04
C GLY A 138 16.97 -4.80 28.84
N LEU A 139 15.64 -4.76 28.95
CA LEU A 139 14.81 -4.17 27.90
C LEU A 139 14.89 -2.64 27.92
N LYS A 140 14.80 -2.03 26.73
CA LYS A 140 14.43 -0.61 26.60
C LYS A 140 12.93 -0.47 26.77
N VAL A 141 12.50 0.58 27.45
CA VAL A 141 11.09 0.81 27.74
C VAL A 141 10.65 2.12 27.10
N ASN A 142 9.62 2.02 26.28
CA ASN A 142 8.80 3.14 25.80
C ASN A 142 7.40 3.02 26.43
N VAL A 143 6.66 4.11 26.51
CA VAL A 143 5.34 4.12 27.15
C VAL A 143 4.31 4.80 26.24
N TYR A 144 3.23 4.09 25.91
CA TYR A 144 2.03 4.67 25.29
C TYR A 144 1.06 5.18 26.35
N LEU A 145 0.69 6.45 26.28
CA LEU A 145 -0.37 7.05 27.11
C LEU A 145 -1.72 6.92 26.37
N GLU A 146 -2.33 5.74 26.36
CA GLU A 146 -3.60 5.48 25.66
C GLU A 146 -4.66 6.52 26.03
N ASP A 147 -5.37 7.06 25.02
CA ASP A 147 -6.36 8.12 25.15
C ASP A 147 -5.80 9.45 25.66
N TRP A 148 -4.51 9.72 25.38
CA TRP A 148 -3.83 10.94 25.83
C TRP A 148 -4.54 12.21 25.35
N SER A 149 -5.02 12.28 24.11
CA SER A 149 -5.68 13.47 23.57
C SER A 149 -6.89 13.89 24.39
N ASN A 150 -7.80 12.96 24.70
CA ASN A 150 -8.92 13.22 25.59
C ASN A 150 -8.46 13.48 27.04
N GLY A 151 -7.50 12.72 27.54
CA GLY A 151 -6.93 12.92 28.86
C GLY A 151 -6.34 14.31 29.07
N TYR A 152 -5.60 14.80 28.08
CA TYR A 152 -5.02 16.14 28.10
C TYR A 152 -6.10 17.25 28.08
N HIS A 153 -7.14 17.05 27.26
CA HIS A 153 -8.24 18.00 27.14
C HIS A 153 -9.13 18.04 28.41
N ASP A 154 -9.56 16.86 28.88
CA ASP A 154 -10.58 16.75 29.91
C ASP A 154 -10.01 16.84 31.33
N ALA A 155 -8.81 16.33 31.57
CA ALA A 155 -8.16 16.24 32.88
C ALA A 155 -6.63 16.44 32.78
N PRO A 156 -6.13 17.62 32.36
CA PRO A 156 -4.68 17.84 32.18
C PRO A 156 -3.88 17.61 33.48
N ALA A 157 -4.47 17.83 34.65
CA ALA A 157 -3.83 17.56 35.94
C ALA A 157 -3.47 16.07 36.13
N TYR A 158 -4.30 15.15 35.60
CA TYR A 158 -4.01 13.72 35.60
C TYR A 158 -2.79 13.42 34.71
N VAL A 159 -2.76 13.96 33.47
CA VAL A 159 -1.67 13.76 32.54
C VAL A 159 -0.34 14.26 33.11
N TYR A 160 -0.34 15.50 33.66
CA TYR A 160 0.87 16.05 34.28
C TYR A 160 1.29 15.26 35.51
N GLY A 161 0.33 14.82 36.36
CA GLY A 161 0.64 13.98 37.50
C GLY A 161 1.31 12.66 37.09
N LEU A 162 0.79 12.03 36.05
CA LEU A 162 1.37 10.81 35.46
C LEU A 162 2.79 11.06 34.93
N MET A 163 2.96 12.11 34.13
CA MET A 163 4.27 12.48 33.56
C MET A 163 5.31 12.80 34.63
N ASN A 164 4.92 13.60 35.64
CA ASN A 164 5.81 13.96 36.77
C ASN A 164 6.31 12.72 37.55
N ASN A 165 5.48 11.69 37.65
CA ASN A 165 5.84 10.46 38.35
C ASN A 165 6.72 9.52 37.49
N LEU A 166 6.62 9.63 36.14
CA LEU A 166 7.30 8.72 35.22
C LEU A 166 8.57 9.29 34.55
N GLN A 167 8.77 10.61 34.57
CA GLN A 167 9.84 11.29 33.84
C GLN A 167 11.25 10.78 34.16
N ASP A 168 11.48 10.35 35.40
CA ASP A 168 12.79 9.88 35.89
C ASP A 168 12.88 8.34 35.95
N ALA A 169 11.91 7.62 35.38
CA ALA A 169 11.82 6.16 35.47
C ALA A 169 12.68 5.40 34.45
N GLY A 170 13.52 6.09 33.65
CA GLY A 170 14.35 5.45 32.63
C GLY A 170 13.61 5.08 31.34
N ILE A 171 12.46 5.71 31.09
CA ILE A 171 11.66 5.54 29.89
C ILE A 171 12.33 6.29 28.71
N SER A 172 12.49 5.61 27.59
CA SER A 172 13.17 6.16 26.43
C SER A 172 12.29 7.10 25.60
N HIS A 173 11.01 6.71 25.36
CA HIS A 173 10.05 7.49 24.59
C HIS A 173 8.69 7.53 25.28
N PHE A 174 8.06 8.70 25.29
CA PHE A 174 6.68 8.89 25.69
C PHE A 174 5.83 9.06 24.42
N MET A 175 5.02 8.07 24.13
CA MET A 175 4.19 7.98 22.94
C MET A 175 2.80 8.53 23.27
N LEU A 176 2.43 9.64 22.65
CA LEU A 176 1.21 10.37 22.91
C LEU A 176 0.22 10.16 21.75
N PRO A 177 -0.75 9.24 21.90
CA PRO A 177 -1.69 8.94 20.84
C PRO A 177 -2.90 9.88 20.84
N ASP A 178 -3.29 10.30 19.66
CA ASP A 178 -4.66 10.73 19.38
C ASP A 178 -5.48 9.49 19.02
N THR A 179 -5.84 8.75 20.06
CA THR A 179 -6.43 7.39 19.96
C THR A 179 -7.73 7.37 19.15
N LEU A 180 -8.52 8.42 19.19
CA LEU A 180 -9.79 8.54 18.48
C LEU A 180 -9.73 9.52 17.30
N GLY A 181 -8.54 10.03 16.97
CA GLY A 181 -8.32 10.93 15.85
C GLY A 181 -9.13 12.23 15.94
N VAL A 182 -9.31 12.78 17.14
CA VAL A 182 -10.23 13.90 17.42
C VAL A 182 -9.58 15.27 17.35
N LEU A 183 -8.25 15.35 17.39
CA LEU A 183 -7.55 16.62 17.45
C LEU A 183 -7.50 17.33 16.09
N SER A 184 -7.68 18.63 16.11
CA SER A 184 -7.32 19.52 15.00
C SER A 184 -5.82 19.87 15.01
N PRO A 185 -5.25 20.36 13.89
CA PRO A 185 -3.85 20.76 13.85
C PRO A 185 -3.45 21.82 14.88
N ASP A 186 -4.34 22.76 15.20
CA ASP A 186 -4.08 23.81 16.20
C ASP A 186 -4.06 23.24 17.61
N GLU A 187 -4.94 22.31 17.94
CA GLU A 187 -4.95 21.60 19.22
C GLU A 187 -3.71 20.71 19.37
N VAL A 188 -3.30 20.01 18.32
CA VAL A 188 -2.04 19.24 18.32
C VAL A 188 -0.85 20.17 18.55
N PHE A 189 -0.77 21.29 17.83
CA PHE A 189 0.34 22.22 18.01
C PHE A 189 0.40 22.77 19.43
N SER A 190 -0.72 23.18 20.01
CA SER A 190 -0.76 23.76 21.35
C SER A 190 -0.44 22.74 22.44
N SER A 191 -1.04 21.55 22.40
CA SER A 191 -0.84 20.50 23.39
C SER A 191 0.58 19.94 23.39
N PHE A 192 1.14 19.64 22.20
CA PHE A 192 2.52 19.18 22.11
C PHE A 192 3.55 20.27 22.43
N SER A 193 3.28 21.54 22.09
CA SER A 193 4.14 22.65 22.50
C SER A 193 4.20 22.80 24.03
N ASP A 194 3.07 22.61 24.71
CA ASP A 194 3.05 22.61 26.16
C ASP A 194 3.83 21.42 26.75
N MET A 195 3.60 20.20 26.24
CA MET A 195 4.32 19.00 26.69
C MET A 195 5.83 19.12 26.47
N CYS A 196 6.28 19.51 25.30
CA CYS A 196 7.70 19.68 24.99
C CYS A 196 8.36 20.80 25.81
N LYS A 197 7.64 21.88 26.08
CA LYS A 197 8.14 22.97 26.94
C LYS A 197 8.23 22.56 28.39
N ARG A 198 7.26 21.78 28.87
CA ARG A 198 7.17 21.35 30.28
C ARG A 198 8.19 20.26 30.60
N TYR A 199 8.49 19.39 29.63
CA TYR A 199 9.40 18.25 29.79
C TYR A 199 10.47 18.26 28.68
N PRO A 200 11.40 19.21 28.68
CA PRO A 200 12.33 19.47 27.56
C PRO A 200 13.35 18.35 27.34
N GLU A 201 13.60 17.53 28.36
CA GLU A 201 14.57 16.41 28.29
C GLU A 201 13.94 15.11 27.82
N LEU A 202 12.60 15.06 27.70
CA LEU A 202 11.90 13.84 27.29
C LEU A 202 11.74 13.75 25.77
N GLN A 203 11.72 12.52 25.27
CA GLN A 203 11.45 12.22 23.87
C GLN A 203 9.96 11.95 23.70
N PHE A 204 9.30 12.74 22.86
CA PHE A 204 7.88 12.59 22.56
C PHE A 204 7.67 12.05 21.14
N ASP A 205 6.81 11.03 21.04
CA ASP A 205 6.32 10.49 19.80
C ASP A 205 4.83 10.81 19.65
N PHE A 206 4.40 11.08 18.42
CA PHE A 206 2.98 11.29 18.12
C PHE A 206 2.42 10.10 17.33
N HIS A 207 1.34 9.51 17.81
CA HIS A 207 0.61 8.42 17.16
C HIS A 207 -0.81 8.88 16.78
N PRO A 208 -1.03 9.38 15.55
CA PRO A 208 -2.31 9.92 15.12
C PRO A 208 -3.18 8.91 14.39
N HIS A 209 -4.44 8.75 14.83
CA HIS A 209 -5.50 8.15 14.02
C HIS A 209 -6.10 9.18 13.05
N ASN A 210 -6.83 8.67 12.02
CA ASN A 210 -7.25 9.48 10.87
C ASN A 210 -8.77 9.67 10.76
N ASP A 211 -9.49 9.62 11.87
CA ASP A 211 -10.95 9.58 11.89
C ASP A 211 -11.59 10.83 11.25
N TYR A 212 -10.99 12.00 11.41
CA TYR A 212 -11.40 13.23 10.72
C TYR A 212 -10.64 13.50 9.41
N GLY A 213 -9.78 12.60 8.94
CA GLY A 213 -8.95 12.81 7.75
C GLY A 213 -7.84 13.86 7.96
N LEU A 214 -7.46 14.13 9.20
CA LEU A 214 -6.49 15.18 9.56
C LEU A 214 -5.12 14.64 9.98
N ALA A 215 -4.91 13.34 10.00
CA ALA A 215 -3.70 12.73 10.56
C ALA A 215 -2.41 13.31 9.96
N THR A 216 -2.30 13.45 8.64
CA THR A 216 -1.10 14.03 7.99
C THR A 216 -0.91 15.51 8.34
N ALA A 217 -1.98 16.30 8.47
CA ALA A 217 -1.90 17.70 8.90
C ALA A 217 -1.50 17.80 10.37
N ASN A 218 -2.03 16.91 11.21
CA ASN A 218 -1.71 16.80 12.64
C ASN A 218 -0.23 16.41 12.85
N VAL A 219 0.32 15.52 12.01
CA VAL A 219 1.77 15.22 12.01
C VAL A 219 2.61 16.48 11.78
N MET A 220 2.22 17.33 10.81
CA MET A 220 2.95 18.59 10.58
C MET A 220 2.90 19.52 11.80
N ALA A 221 1.75 19.61 12.47
CA ALA A 221 1.56 20.41 13.66
C ALA A 221 2.41 19.89 14.84
N ALA A 222 2.42 18.57 15.06
CA ALA A 222 3.23 17.93 16.11
C ALA A 222 4.74 18.13 15.89
N VAL A 223 5.22 17.95 14.66
CA VAL A 223 6.64 18.18 14.32
C VAL A 223 7.04 19.66 14.53
N ARG A 224 6.16 20.60 14.20
CA ARG A 224 6.37 22.03 14.49
C ARG A 224 6.41 22.32 15.99
N ALA A 225 5.61 21.59 16.78
CA ALA A 225 5.56 21.72 18.23
C ALA A 225 6.78 21.15 18.95
N GLY A 226 7.55 20.26 18.28
CA GLY A 226 8.81 19.77 18.84
C GLY A 226 8.94 18.27 19.00
N VAL A 227 7.97 17.44 18.58
CA VAL A 227 8.04 15.98 18.74
C VAL A 227 9.25 15.37 18.03
N ASN A 228 9.73 14.23 18.53
CA ASN A 228 10.96 13.57 18.06
C ASN A 228 10.67 12.47 17.02
N ALA A 229 9.51 11.82 17.14
CA ALA A 229 9.11 10.75 16.25
C ALA A 229 7.62 10.79 15.90
N ILE A 230 7.30 10.19 14.76
CA ILE A 230 5.94 10.05 14.25
C ILE A 230 5.66 8.58 13.99
N HIS A 231 4.49 8.12 14.46
CA HIS A 231 3.98 6.80 14.13
C HIS A 231 3.08 6.88 12.90
N CYS A 232 3.21 5.91 12.02
CA CYS A 232 2.44 5.81 10.80
C CYS A 232 2.31 4.34 10.35
N THR A 233 1.43 4.10 9.39
CA THR A 233 1.25 2.77 8.82
C THR A 233 1.32 2.83 7.29
N VAL A 234 1.74 1.74 6.69
CA VAL A 234 1.63 1.58 5.24
C VAL A 234 0.14 1.55 4.88
N ASN A 235 -0.24 2.32 3.85
CA ASN A 235 -1.60 2.39 3.31
C ASN A 235 -2.67 2.85 4.32
N CYS A 236 -2.31 3.63 5.32
CA CYS A 236 -3.23 4.08 6.38
C CYS A 236 -3.91 2.93 7.16
N LEU A 237 -3.35 1.73 7.20
CA LEU A 237 -3.94 0.63 7.96
C LEU A 237 -4.06 0.99 9.45
N GLY A 238 -5.09 0.48 10.11
CA GLY A 238 -5.40 0.71 11.51
C GLY A 238 -6.89 0.63 11.80
N GLU A 239 -7.26 0.70 13.06
CA GLU A 239 -8.68 0.69 13.42
C GLU A 239 -9.45 1.85 12.78
N ARG A 240 -10.74 1.63 12.52
CA ARG A 240 -11.72 2.61 12.00
C ARG A 240 -11.27 3.24 10.68
N ALA A 241 -10.81 4.50 10.68
CA ALA A 241 -10.30 5.22 9.51
C ALA A 241 -8.78 5.08 9.33
N GLY A 242 -8.13 4.28 10.19
CA GLY A 242 -6.70 4.01 10.13
C GLY A 242 -5.83 5.08 10.78
N ASN A 243 -4.54 5.05 10.45
CA ASN A 243 -3.48 5.92 10.97
C ASN A 243 -2.99 6.92 9.93
N ALA A 244 -2.01 7.74 10.30
CA ALA A 244 -1.29 8.55 9.32
C ALA A 244 -0.59 7.68 8.27
N SER A 245 -0.71 8.06 7.00
CA SER A 245 -0.09 7.35 5.88
C SER A 245 1.43 7.52 5.89
N MET A 246 2.18 6.41 5.93
CA MET A 246 3.65 6.42 5.81
C MET A 246 4.12 7.20 4.58
N ALA A 247 3.49 7.00 3.43
CA ALA A 247 3.84 7.66 2.19
C ALA A 247 3.64 9.19 2.26
N GLU A 248 2.49 9.62 2.79
CA GLU A 248 2.18 11.05 2.92
C GLU A 248 3.08 11.72 3.95
N VAL A 249 3.26 11.10 5.12
CA VAL A 249 4.11 11.61 6.21
C VAL A 249 5.55 11.81 5.71
N ALA A 250 6.15 10.81 5.08
CA ALA A 250 7.51 10.89 4.59
C ALA A 250 7.71 12.06 3.63
N VAL A 251 6.80 12.19 2.65
CA VAL A 251 6.91 13.21 1.61
C VAL A 251 6.63 14.62 2.15
N VAL A 252 5.60 14.78 2.99
CA VAL A 252 5.22 16.08 3.56
C VAL A 252 6.30 16.61 4.49
N LEU A 253 6.85 15.78 5.37
CA LEU A 253 7.93 16.20 6.28
C LEU A 253 9.18 16.64 5.52
N ARG A 254 9.55 15.90 4.46
CA ARG A 254 10.72 16.26 3.63
C ARG A 254 10.46 17.50 2.79
N ASP A 255 9.35 17.56 2.04
CA ASP A 255 9.11 18.59 1.03
C ASP A 255 8.57 19.91 1.58
N LYS A 256 7.73 19.84 2.62
CA LYS A 256 7.04 21.01 3.19
C LYS A 256 7.68 21.54 4.45
N MET A 257 8.39 20.67 5.19
CA MET A 257 8.98 21.05 6.47
C MET A 257 10.51 20.98 6.47
N ASN A 258 11.13 20.48 5.39
CA ASN A 258 12.58 20.35 5.26
C ASN A 258 13.21 19.50 6.39
N MET A 259 12.51 18.44 6.84
CA MET A 259 13.01 17.52 7.85
C MET A 259 13.90 16.46 7.22
N GLN A 260 14.91 16.01 7.97
CA GLN A 260 15.71 14.84 7.60
C GLN A 260 14.97 13.56 8.01
N LEU A 261 14.92 12.59 7.11
CA LEU A 261 14.30 11.28 7.31
C LEU A 261 15.21 10.20 6.76
N SER A 262 15.26 9.06 7.41
CA SER A 262 16.00 7.87 6.97
C SER A 262 15.35 7.18 5.76
N ILE A 263 14.11 7.49 5.45
CA ILE A 263 13.25 6.82 4.46
C ILE A 263 13.85 6.84 3.05
N ASN A 264 13.90 5.66 2.43
CA ASN A 264 14.18 5.49 1.01
C ASN A 264 12.87 5.47 0.21
N GLU A 265 12.49 6.61 -0.34
CA GLU A 265 11.20 6.83 -1.00
C GLU A 265 10.99 6.00 -2.26
N SER A 266 12.06 5.54 -2.92
CA SER A 266 11.96 4.68 -4.11
C SER A 266 11.28 3.34 -3.84
N HIS A 267 11.21 2.92 -2.58
CA HIS A 267 10.57 1.68 -2.15
C HIS A 267 9.12 1.85 -1.65
N ILE A 268 8.63 3.08 -1.48
CA ILE A 268 7.28 3.34 -0.92
C ILE A 268 6.20 2.59 -1.72
N VAL A 269 6.17 2.75 -3.04
CA VAL A 269 5.12 2.17 -3.88
C VAL A 269 5.17 0.64 -3.87
N ARG A 270 6.38 0.06 -3.93
CA ARG A 270 6.55 -1.41 -3.90
C ARG A 270 6.07 -2.01 -2.58
N ILE A 271 6.41 -1.37 -1.46
CA ILE A 271 6.00 -1.85 -0.13
C ILE A 271 4.50 -1.63 0.07
N SER A 272 3.96 -0.51 -0.40
CA SER A 272 2.53 -0.25 -0.42
C SER A 272 1.75 -1.35 -1.16
N ALA A 273 2.20 -1.75 -2.36
CA ALA A 273 1.60 -2.83 -3.13
C ALA A 273 1.73 -4.21 -2.43
N MET A 274 2.87 -4.48 -1.79
CA MET A 274 3.06 -5.71 -1.00
C MET A 274 2.06 -5.79 0.17
N VAL A 275 1.91 -4.70 0.93
CA VAL A 275 0.96 -4.65 2.05
C VAL A 275 -0.49 -4.68 1.55
N GLU A 276 -0.81 -4.05 0.41
CA GLU A 276 -2.12 -4.17 -0.24
C GLU A 276 -2.48 -5.64 -0.51
N ASN A 277 -1.54 -6.38 -1.10
CA ASN A 277 -1.74 -7.79 -1.44
C ASN A 277 -1.89 -8.67 -0.19
N PHE A 278 -1.06 -8.48 0.82
CA PHE A 278 -1.11 -9.29 2.04
C PHE A 278 -2.32 -8.96 2.92
N SER A 279 -2.68 -7.69 3.03
CA SER A 279 -3.84 -7.26 3.82
C SER A 279 -5.18 -7.50 3.13
N GLY A 280 -5.19 -7.66 1.80
CA GLY A 280 -6.41 -7.70 0.99
C GLY A 280 -7.16 -6.35 0.94
N LYS A 281 -6.59 -5.27 1.50
CA LYS A 281 -7.20 -3.92 1.50
C LYS A 281 -6.72 -3.14 0.30
N ARG A 282 -7.62 -2.94 -0.67
CA ARG A 282 -7.31 -2.22 -1.91
C ARG A 282 -7.04 -0.74 -1.67
N ILE A 283 -5.99 -0.23 -2.30
CA ILE A 283 -5.64 1.18 -2.29
C ILE A 283 -6.53 1.91 -3.30
N ALA A 284 -7.08 3.06 -2.90
CA ALA A 284 -7.80 3.91 -3.85
C ALA A 284 -6.85 4.36 -4.99
N ALA A 285 -7.32 4.27 -6.24
CA ALA A 285 -6.49 4.61 -7.40
C ALA A 285 -5.94 6.05 -7.36
N ASN A 286 -6.63 6.95 -6.67
CA ASN A 286 -6.24 8.36 -6.44
C ASN A 286 -5.60 8.59 -5.06
N ALA A 287 -5.24 7.55 -4.30
CA ALA A 287 -4.54 7.73 -3.02
C ALA A 287 -3.21 8.45 -3.24
N PRO A 288 -2.89 9.48 -2.45
CA PRO A 288 -1.66 10.24 -2.65
C PRO A 288 -0.43 9.33 -2.74
N ILE A 289 0.45 9.59 -3.69
CA ILE A 289 1.75 8.96 -3.90
C ILE A 289 1.66 7.50 -4.37
N VAL A 290 0.87 6.65 -3.70
CA VAL A 290 0.82 5.20 -3.91
C VAL A 290 -0.27 4.73 -4.87
N GLY A 291 -1.32 5.52 -5.06
CA GLY A 291 -2.44 5.18 -5.93
C GLY A 291 -2.02 4.96 -7.39
N ALA A 292 -2.76 4.11 -8.09
CA ALA A 292 -2.43 3.74 -9.47
C ALA A 292 -2.43 4.95 -10.43
N ASP A 293 -3.34 5.92 -10.20
CA ASP A 293 -3.60 7.03 -11.13
C ASP A 293 -2.90 8.35 -10.77
N VAL A 294 -2.18 8.42 -9.64
CA VAL A 294 -1.64 9.70 -9.13
C VAL A 294 -0.58 10.35 -10.03
N PHE A 295 0.06 9.57 -10.91
CA PHE A 295 1.01 10.04 -11.90
C PHE A 295 0.48 9.98 -13.33
N THR A 296 -0.85 9.82 -13.46
CA THR A 296 -1.54 9.77 -14.74
C THR A 296 -2.19 11.11 -15.07
N GLN A 297 -1.84 11.68 -16.20
CA GLN A 297 -2.47 12.91 -16.69
C GLN A 297 -3.58 12.57 -17.69
N THR A 298 -4.78 13.09 -17.45
CA THR A 298 -5.97 12.85 -18.30
C THR A 298 -6.25 13.98 -19.28
N ALA A 299 -5.95 15.23 -18.90
CA ALA A 299 -6.26 16.38 -19.75
C ALA A 299 -5.15 16.61 -20.79
N GLY A 300 -5.53 16.70 -22.06
CA GLY A 300 -4.60 16.93 -23.16
C GLY A 300 -3.79 18.23 -23.01
N ILE A 301 -4.35 19.27 -22.38
CA ILE A 301 -3.65 20.52 -22.08
C ILE A 301 -2.48 20.32 -21.09
N HIS A 302 -2.61 19.40 -20.15
CA HIS A 302 -1.53 19.07 -19.21
C HIS A 302 -0.39 18.32 -19.92
N ALA A 303 -0.75 17.37 -20.81
CA ALA A 303 0.25 16.67 -21.62
C ALA A 303 1.02 17.61 -22.55
N ASP A 304 0.33 18.60 -23.15
CA ASP A 304 0.95 19.65 -23.98
C ASP A 304 1.87 20.56 -23.15
N GLY A 305 1.43 20.97 -21.95
CA GLY A 305 2.22 21.80 -21.02
C GLY A 305 3.49 21.09 -20.51
N ASP A 306 3.42 19.79 -20.30
CA ASP A 306 4.60 18.98 -19.93
C ASP A 306 5.66 18.97 -21.07
N GLN A 307 5.21 18.92 -22.33
CA GLN A 307 6.10 19.01 -23.50
C GLN A 307 6.75 20.40 -23.64
N LYS A 308 6.02 21.45 -23.28
CA LYS A 308 6.41 22.87 -23.44
C LYS A 308 7.16 23.44 -22.21
N GLY A 309 8.01 22.65 -21.58
CA GLY A 309 8.85 23.11 -20.48
C GLY A 309 8.47 22.61 -19.09
N GLY A 310 7.68 21.54 -19.02
CA GLY A 310 7.36 20.89 -17.75
C GLY A 310 6.50 21.75 -16.82
N LEU A 311 5.51 22.47 -17.37
CA LEU A 311 4.66 23.40 -16.62
C LEU A 311 3.89 22.73 -15.47
N TYR A 312 3.68 21.42 -15.52
CA TYR A 312 2.99 20.64 -14.51
C TYR A 312 3.93 19.75 -13.68
N LYS A 313 5.25 20.00 -13.76
CA LYS A 313 6.23 19.30 -12.91
C LYS A 313 6.19 19.86 -11.48
N THR A 314 6.20 18.97 -10.51
CA THR A 314 6.30 19.28 -9.08
C THR A 314 7.43 18.48 -8.45
N LYS A 315 7.72 18.70 -7.15
CA LYS A 315 8.65 17.86 -6.40
C LYS A 315 8.18 16.38 -6.29
N LEU A 316 6.88 16.11 -6.54
CA LEU A 316 6.30 14.77 -6.58
C LEU A 316 6.49 14.13 -7.98
N GLY A 317 7.71 14.10 -8.48
CA GLY A 317 8.02 13.38 -9.73
C GLY A 317 7.84 11.87 -9.56
N PRO A 318 7.26 11.14 -10.54
CA PRO A 318 7.06 9.69 -10.42
C PRO A 318 8.38 8.92 -10.26
N GLU A 319 9.46 9.39 -10.85
CA GLU A 319 10.80 8.78 -10.80
C GLU A 319 11.31 8.64 -9.37
N ARG A 320 10.94 9.57 -8.49
CA ARG A 320 11.25 9.56 -7.06
C ARG A 320 10.74 8.30 -6.35
N PHE A 321 9.64 7.76 -6.86
CA PHE A 321 8.94 6.59 -6.32
C PHE A 321 9.10 5.35 -7.20
N SER A 322 10.11 5.32 -8.07
CA SER A 322 10.35 4.26 -9.05
C SER A 322 9.14 3.99 -9.94
N ARG A 323 8.45 5.07 -10.35
CA ARG A 323 7.31 5.03 -11.28
C ARG A 323 7.58 5.88 -12.52
N THR A 324 6.78 5.67 -13.53
CA THR A 324 6.77 6.49 -14.76
C THR A 324 5.50 7.32 -14.84
N ARG A 325 5.59 8.46 -15.52
CA ARG A 325 4.41 9.27 -15.83
C ARG A 325 3.61 8.60 -16.95
N SER A 326 2.30 8.55 -16.80
CA SER A 326 1.39 8.03 -17.82
C SER A 326 0.41 9.09 -18.29
N TYR A 327 -0.18 8.87 -19.46
CA TYR A 327 -1.15 9.77 -20.07
C TYR A 327 -2.40 8.96 -20.40
N ALA A 328 -3.48 9.24 -19.69
CA ALA A 328 -4.73 8.50 -19.86
C ALA A 328 -5.31 8.70 -21.27
N LEU A 329 -5.90 7.62 -21.78
CA LEU A 329 -6.66 7.60 -23.02
C LEU A 329 -8.16 7.54 -22.70
N GLY A 330 -8.96 8.37 -23.36
CA GLY A 330 -10.40 8.43 -23.13
C GLY A 330 -11.04 9.73 -23.63
N LYS A 331 -12.22 10.05 -23.10
CA LYS A 331 -13.04 11.21 -23.51
C LYS A 331 -12.28 12.55 -23.54
N MET A 332 -11.40 12.79 -22.57
CA MET A 332 -10.62 14.03 -22.42
C MET A 332 -9.26 14.00 -23.11
N SER A 333 -8.96 12.97 -23.88
CA SER A 333 -7.70 12.84 -24.58
C SER A 333 -7.57 13.82 -25.73
N GLY A 334 -6.39 14.46 -25.81
CA GLY A 334 -5.98 15.28 -26.95
C GLY A 334 -4.87 14.63 -27.77
N LYS A 335 -4.46 15.32 -28.85
CA LYS A 335 -3.34 14.87 -29.70
C LYS A 335 -2.06 14.63 -28.91
N ALA A 336 -1.77 15.46 -27.90
CA ALA A 336 -0.56 15.33 -27.08
C ALA A 336 -0.57 14.04 -26.23
N SER A 337 -1.72 13.68 -25.63
CA SER A 337 -1.85 12.42 -24.88
C SER A 337 -1.66 11.20 -25.78
N LEU A 338 -2.29 11.20 -26.97
CA LEU A 338 -2.12 10.11 -27.94
C LEU A 338 -0.66 10.00 -28.39
N LYS A 339 -0.03 11.12 -28.75
CA LYS A 339 1.36 11.13 -29.20
C LYS A 339 2.31 10.56 -28.13
N LYS A 340 2.11 10.91 -26.86
CA LYS A 340 2.91 10.37 -25.74
C LYS A 340 2.76 8.86 -25.59
N ASN A 341 1.54 8.35 -25.70
CA ASN A 341 1.32 6.90 -25.65
C ASN A 341 1.93 6.17 -26.85
N LEU A 342 1.88 6.77 -28.04
CA LEU A 342 2.54 6.23 -29.23
C LEU A 342 4.07 6.22 -29.07
N GLU A 343 4.67 7.30 -28.54
CA GLU A 343 6.10 7.38 -28.24
C GLU A 343 6.52 6.28 -27.25
N MET A 344 5.72 6.03 -26.18
CA MET A 344 5.98 4.97 -25.20
C MET A 344 5.94 3.57 -25.80
N LEU A 345 5.10 3.35 -26.82
CA LEU A 345 4.98 2.07 -27.54
C LEU A 345 5.89 1.98 -28.75
N GLU A 346 6.73 2.99 -29.00
CA GLU A 346 7.59 3.10 -30.19
C GLU A 346 6.81 2.98 -31.50
N LEU A 347 5.55 3.47 -31.51
CA LEU A 347 4.67 3.43 -32.67
C LEU A 347 4.65 4.79 -33.36
N ASP A 348 4.82 4.78 -34.68
CA ASP A 348 4.68 5.97 -35.53
C ASP A 348 3.41 5.89 -36.40
N LEU A 349 2.61 6.95 -36.38
CA LEU A 349 1.39 7.08 -37.17
C LEU A 349 1.37 8.43 -37.87
N SER A 350 0.96 8.44 -39.15
CA SER A 350 0.69 9.68 -39.84
C SER A 350 -0.35 10.55 -39.12
N GLU A 351 -0.31 11.86 -39.29
CA GLU A 351 -1.27 12.79 -38.64
C GLU A 351 -2.74 12.44 -38.96
N GLU A 352 -3.03 11.95 -40.16
CA GLU A 352 -4.37 11.52 -40.54
C GLU A 352 -4.81 10.31 -39.73
N ASN A 353 -3.94 9.31 -39.58
CA ASN A 353 -4.19 8.10 -38.82
C ASN A 353 -4.31 8.41 -37.31
N GLN A 354 -3.49 9.30 -36.78
CA GLN A 354 -3.61 9.79 -35.39
C GLN A 354 -4.98 10.42 -35.15
N LYS A 355 -5.52 11.19 -36.10
CA LYS A 355 -6.87 11.76 -35.97
C LYS A 355 -7.96 10.70 -35.91
N LYS A 356 -7.88 9.66 -36.77
CA LYS A 356 -8.85 8.55 -36.78
C LYS A 356 -8.80 7.75 -35.47
N VAL A 357 -7.60 7.42 -34.99
CA VAL A 357 -7.40 6.71 -33.73
C VAL A 357 -7.88 7.51 -32.54
N LEU A 358 -7.57 8.82 -32.50
CA LEU A 358 -8.05 9.71 -31.43
C LEU A 358 -9.57 9.81 -31.40
N ALA A 359 -10.23 9.92 -32.55
CA ALA A 359 -11.70 9.96 -32.63
C ALA A 359 -12.32 8.66 -32.08
N ARG A 360 -11.70 7.50 -32.35
CA ARG A 360 -12.13 6.22 -31.81
C ARG A 360 -11.94 6.13 -30.30
N ILE A 361 -10.80 6.60 -29.78
CA ILE A 361 -10.50 6.67 -28.34
C ILE A 361 -11.56 7.53 -27.61
N VAL A 362 -11.87 8.71 -28.14
CA VAL A 362 -12.89 9.60 -27.57
C VAL A 362 -14.26 8.92 -27.57
N SER A 363 -14.64 8.28 -28.67
CA SER A 363 -15.92 7.54 -28.78
C SER A 363 -16.02 6.39 -27.76
N LEU A 364 -14.93 5.64 -27.56
CA LEU A 364 -14.87 4.58 -26.54
C LEU A 364 -14.99 5.19 -25.13
N GLY A 365 -14.31 6.30 -24.87
CA GLY A 365 -14.40 7.04 -23.61
C GLY A 365 -15.79 7.62 -23.33
N ASP A 366 -16.50 8.11 -24.36
CA ASP A 366 -17.90 8.55 -24.24
C ASP A 366 -18.84 7.39 -23.86
N SER A 367 -18.50 6.19 -24.30
CA SER A 367 -19.20 4.94 -23.91
C SER A 367 -18.82 4.44 -22.52
N LYS A 368 -18.07 5.25 -21.72
CA LYS A 368 -17.53 4.91 -20.39
C LYS A 368 -16.59 3.70 -20.38
N GLN A 369 -15.98 3.40 -21.51
CA GLN A 369 -14.89 2.43 -21.55
C GLN A 369 -13.61 3.11 -21.07
N THR A 370 -12.92 2.48 -20.14
CA THR A 370 -11.59 2.91 -19.72
C THR A 370 -10.57 2.32 -20.72
N ILE A 371 -9.65 3.13 -21.21
CA ILE A 371 -8.67 2.75 -22.21
C ILE A 371 -7.28 2.87 -21.56
N THR A 372 -6.46 1.85 -21.72
CA THR A 372 -5.05 1.85 -21.29
C THR A 372 -4.12 2.05 -22.50
N THR A 373 -2.86 2.30 -22.22
CA THR A 373 -1.80 2.29 -23.23
C THR A 373 -1.73 0.95 -23.94
N ASP A 374 -1.92 -0.16 -23.22
CA ASP A 374 -1.89 -1.52 -23.79
C ASP A 374 -3.10 -1.83 -24.70
N ASP A 375 -4.17 -1.07 -24.63
CA ASP A 375 -5.30 -1.19 -25.56
C ASP A 375 -5.03 -0.48 -26.91
N LEU A 376 -4.06 0.45 -26.94
CA LEU A 376 -3.82 1.32 -28.09
C LEU A 376 -3.44 0.56 -29.37
N PRO A 377 -2.55 -0.47 -29.36
CA PRO A 377 -2.24 -1.26 -30.57
C PRO A 377 -3.47 -1.90 -31.20
N PHE A 378 -4.41 -2.39 -30.36
CA PHE A 378 -5.65 -3.01 -30.83
C PHE A 378 -6.63 -1.98 -31.42
N ILE A 379 -6.71 -0.80 -30.81
CA ILE A 379 -7.51 0.31 -31.33
C ILE A 379 -6.95 0.78 -32.69
N ILE A 380 -5.63 0.88 -32.80
CA ILE A 380 -4.95 1.21 -34.06
C ILE A 380 -5.25 0.16 -35.14
N ALA A 381 -5.10 -1.12 -34.79
CA ALA A 381 -5.36 -2.21 -35.72
C ALA A 381 -6.84 -2.23 -36.20
N ASP A 382 -7.79 -1.97 -35.29
CA ASP A 382 -9.22 -1.88 -35.60
C ASP A 382 -9.53 -0.70 -36.54
N VAL A 383 -9.01 0.48 -36.21
CA VAL A 383 -9.27 1.73 -36.96
C VAL A 383 -8.60 1.75 -38.34
N LEU A 384 -7.41 1.18 -38.43
CA LEU A 384 -6.63 1.17 -39.67
C LEU A 384 -6.78 -0.14 -40.48
N GLU A 385 -7.68 -1.04 -40.01
CA GLU A 385 -7.90 -2.36 -40.62
C GLU A 385 -6.58 -3.18 -40.77
N SER A 386 -5.61 -2.95 -39.89
CA SER A 386 -4.31 -3.57 -39.89
C SER A 386 -4.34 -4.93 -39.19
N LYS A 387 -3.73 -5.95 -39.83
CA LYS A 387 -3.57 -7.29 -39.23
C LYS A 387 -2.30 -7.44 -38.40
N SER A 388 -1.50 -6.41 -38.26
CA SER A 388 -0.16 -6.45 -37.68
C SER A 388 -0.09 -6.91 -36.20
N TYR A 389 -1.17 -6.78 -35.44
CA TYR A 389 -1.27 -7.21 -34.02
C TYR A 389 -2.18 -8.44 -33.83
N GLN A 390 -2.57 -9.16 -34.86
CA GLN A 390 -3.39 -10.37 -34.76
C GLN A 390 -2.56 -11.64 -35.01
N HIS A 391 -1.56 -11.87 -34.15
CA HIS A 391 -0.73 -13.09 -34.21
C HIS A 391 -1.54 -14.32 -33.81
N ILE A 392 -2.49 -14.15 -32.85
CA ILE A 392 -3.45 -15.19 -32.48
C ILE A 392 -4.89 -14.70 -32.62
N LYS A 393 -5.77 -15.58 -33.03
CA LYS A 393 -7.21 -15.34 -33.17
C LYS A 393 -8.00 -16.53 -32.64
N LEU A 394 -8.76 -16.34 -31.58
CA LEU A 394 -9.71 -17.33 -31.08
C LEU A 394 -10.85 -17.50 -32.08
N LEU A 395 -11.04 -18.69 -32.63
CA LEU A 395 -12.11 -19.00 -33.58
C LEU A 395 -13.37 -19.45 -32.85
N ASN A 396 -13.21 -20.33 -31.86
CA ASN A 396 -14.25 -20.66 -30.87
C ASN A 396 -13.62 -21.13 -29.57
N CYS A 397 -14.40 -21.06 -28.51
CA CYS A 397 -14.05 -21.58 -27.20
C CYS A 397 -15.32 -22.03 -26.49
N SER A 398 -15.28 -23.23 -25.95
CA SER A 398 -16.32 -23.77 -25.08
C SER A 398 -15.72 -24.05 -23.70
N ILE A 399 -16.37 -23.57 -22.67
CA ILE A 399 -15.92 -23.75 -21.27
C ILE A 399 -17.10 -24.32 -20.50
N THR A 400 -16.87 -25.43 -19.81
CA THR A 400 -17.86 -26.11 -18.97
C THR A 400 -17.35 -26.08 -17.52
N SER A 401 -18.17 -25.56 -16.63
CA SER A 401 -17.92 -25.53 -15.19
C SER A 401 -19.17 -25.95 -14.44
N GLY A 402 -19.00 -26.63 -13.34
CA GLY A 402 -20.11 -27.07 -12.47
C GLY A 402 -19.65 -27.13 -11.01
N LEU A 403 -20.62 -27.17 -10.09
CA LEU A 403 -20.32 -27.35 -8.68
C LEU A 403 -19.73 -28.75 -8.48
N ASP A 404 -18.63 -28.84 -7.74
CA ASP A 404 -17.90 -30.09 -7.47
C ASP A 404 -17.40 -30.85 -8.71
N LEU A 405 -17.24 -30.13 -9.85
CA LEU A 405 -16.67 -30.66 -11.07
C LEU A 405 -15.43 -29.87 -11.48
N GLU A 406 -14.42 -30.58 -11.97
CA GLU A 406 -13.28 -29.96 -12.62
C GLU A 406 -13.75 -29.22 -13.88
N SER A 407 -13.38 -27.97 -14.03
CA SER A 407 -13.74 -27.17 -15.20
C SER A 407 -12.94 -27.64 -16.42
N THR A 408 -13.58 -27.65 -17.60
CA THR A 408 -12.94 -28.02 -18.85
C THR A 408 -13.10 -26.92 -19.89
N ALA A 409 -12.07 -26.71 -20.71
CA ALA A 409 -12.10 -25.81 -21.86
C ALA A 409 -11.72 -26.56 -23.14
N SER A 410 -12.41 -26.26 -24.23
CA SER A 410 -12.02 -26.66 -25.58
C SER A 410 -11.97 -25.45 -26.47
N LEU A 411 -10.85 -25.25 -27.16
CA LEU A 411 -10.64 -24.08 -28.01
C LEU A 411 -10.17 -24.46 -29.41
N ARG A 412 -10.58 -23.65 -30.36
CA ARG A 412 -10.05 -23.63 -31.72
C ARG A 412 -9.47 -22.25 -31.97
N ILE A 413 -8.18 -22.19 -32.22
CA ILE A 413 -7.42 -20.96 -32.29
C ILE A 413 -6.52 -20.96 -33.54
N LYS A 414 -6.39 -19.81 -34.16
CA LYS A 414 -5.43 -19.59 -35.25
C LYS A 414 -4.21 -18.87 -34.67
N VAL A 415 -3.03 -19.50 -34.78
CA VAL A 415 -1.73 -18.95 -34.34
C VAL A 415 -0.85 -18.79 -35.57
N MET A 416 -0.39 -17.58 -35.83
CA MET A 416 0.48 -17.28 -37.00
C MET A 416 0.01 -17.92 -38.31
N GLY A 417 -1.30 -17.89 -38.56
CA GLY A 417 -1.88 -18.46 -39.78
C GLY A 417 -2.31 -19.93 -39.70
N THR A 418 -1.81 -20.72 -38.75
CA THR A 418 -2.13 -22.13 -38.56
C THR A 418 -3.23 -22.34 -37.54
N THR A 419 -4.19 -23.22 -37.80
CA THR A 419 -5.29 -23.54 -36.92
C THR A 419 -4.95 -24.70 -35.99
N HIS A 420 -5.10 -24.49 -34.68
CA HIS A 420 -4.91 -25.48 -33.63
C HIS A 420 -6.23 -25.75 -32.88
N VAL A 421 -6.35 -26.97 -32.38
CA VAL A 421 -7.43 -27.40 -31.47
C VAL A 421 -6.76 -27.94 -30.22
N ALA A 422 -7.22 -27.49 -29.07
CA ALA A 422 -6.72 -27.94 -27.76
C ALA A 422 -7.83 -28.01 -26.74
N SER A 423 -7.63 -28.85 -25.73
CA SER A 423 -8.48 -28.95 -24.56
C SER A 423 -7.64 -28.88 -23.30
N GLY A 424 -8.23 -28.30 -22.27
CA GLY A 424 -7.60 -28.13 -20.97
C GLY A 424 -8.58 -28.34 -19.83
N SER A 425 -8.05 -28.54 -18.62
CA SER A 425 -8.80 -28.64 -17.41
C SER A 425 -8.20 -27.77 -16.30
N GLY A 426 -9.00 -27.45 -15.27
CA GLY A 426 -8.55 -26.64 -14.17
C GLY A 426 -9.61 -26.43 -13.11
N ASN A 427 -9.23 -25.78 -12.00
CA ASN A 427 -10.13 -25.51 -10.87
C ASN A 427 -11.28 -24.54 -11.21
N GLY A 428 -11.12 -23.75 -12.27
CA GLY A 428 -12.13 -22.82 -12.77
C GLY A 428 -12.06 -22.67 -14.28
N GLY A 429 -13.09 -22.06 -14.87
CA GLY A 429 -13.18 -21.95 -16.33
C GLY A 429 -12.03 -21.17 -16.99
N PHE A 430 -11.49 -20.17 -16.31
CA PHE A 430 -10.32 -19.43 -16.80
C PHE A 430 -9.04 -20.27 -16.70
N ASP A 431 -8.84 -20.99 -15.62
CA ASP A 431 -7.71 -21.91 -15.43
C ASP A 431 -7.70 -23.02 -16.50
N ALA A 432 -8.86 -23.61 -16.78
CA ALA A 432 -9.02 -24.58 -17.85
C ALA A 432 -8.67 -24.01 -19.23
N PHE A 433 -9.02 -22.73 -19.50
CA PHE A 433 -8.61 -22.04 -20.73
C PHE A 433 -7.10 -21.83 -20.76
N VAL A 434 -6.48 -21.42 -19.65
CA VAL A 434 -5.03 -21.20 -19.57
C VAL A 434 -4.27 -22.50 -19.83
N ASP A 435 -4.73 -23.63 -19.27
CA ASP A 435 -4.14 -24.94 -19.58
C ASP A 435 -4.26 -25.29 -21.08
N ALA A 436 -5.45 -25.08 -21.67
CA ALA A 436 -5.66 -25.36 -23.10
C ALA A 436 -4.79 -24.48 -24.01
N ILE A 437 -4.70 -23.16 -23.74
CA ILE A 437 -3.90 -22.25 -24.56
C ILE A 437 -2.40 -22.49 -24.39
N ASN A 438 -1.92 -22.83 -23.19
CA ASN A 438 -0.52 -23.17 -22.95
C ASN A 438 -0.07 -24.39 -23.77
N LYS A 439 -0.91 -25.41 -23.91
CA LYS A 439 -0.63 -26.58 -24.76
C LYS A 439 -0.40 -26.20 -26.23
N VAL A 440 -1.09 -25.17 -26.71
CA VAL A 440 -0.87 -24.65 -28.07
C VAL A 440 0.39 -23.78 -28.11
N MET A 441 0.53 -22.86 -27.17
CA MET A 441 1.60 -21.87 -27.21
C MET A 441 2.98 -22.47 -26.95
N THR A 442 3.08 -23.53 -26.15
CA THR A 442 4.33 -24.30 -25.96
C THR A 442 4.86 -24.88 -27.28
N GLN A 443 3.98 -25.24 -28.23
CA GLN A 443 4.41 -25.70 -29.57
C GLN A 443 5.08 -24.59 -30.38
N HIS A 444 4.86 -23.34 -29.99
CA HIS A 444 5.46 -22.13 -30.58
C HIS A 444 6.58 -21.53 -29.72
N ASN A 445 7.12 -22.28 -28.73
CA ASN A 445 8.15 -21.84 -27.78
C ASN A 445 7.76 -20.58 -27.03
N TYR A 446 6.47 -20.43 -26.68
CA TYR A 446 5.95 -19.31 -25.93
C TYR A 446 5.27 -19.81 -24.67
N THR A 447 5.53 -19.12 -23.56
CA THR A 447 4.87 -19.38 -22.26
C THR A 447 4.14 -18.12 -21.84
N LEU A 448 2.91 -18.26 -21.37
CA LEU A 448 2.16 -17.12 -20.83
C LEU A 448 2.88 -16.53 -19.61
N PRO A 449 2.88 -15.20 -19.47
CA PRO A 449 3.43 -14.56 -18.28
C PRO A 449 2.64 -14.95 -17.03
N ALA A 450 3.31 -14.88 -15.88
CA ALA A 450 2.68 -15.21 -14.60
C ALA A 450 1.58 -14.19 -14.27
N LEU A 451 0.45 -14.70 -13.78
CA LEU A 451 -0.64 -13.88 -13.28
C LEU A 451 -0.24 -13.25 -11.94
N ALA A 452 -0.21 -11.92 -11.86
CA ALA A 452 0.11 -11.17 -10.64
C ALA A 452 -1.16 -10.68 -9.92
N ASP A 453 -2.23 -10.32 -10.66
CA ASP A 453 -3.51 -9.90 -10.07
C ASP A 453 -4.66 -10.15 -11.05
N PHE A 454 -5.86 -10.41 -10.50
CA PHE A 454 -7.05 -10.72 -11.27
C PHE A 454 -8.27 -10.03 -10.65
N GLU A 455 -8.82 -9.04 -11.35
CA GLU A 455 -9.96 -8.25 -10.89
C GLU A 455 -11.14 -8.39 -11.85
N VAL A 456 -12.32 -8.68 -11.28
CA VAL A 456 -13.58 -8.72 -12.02
C VAL A 456 -14.54 -7.71 -11.44
N ARG A 457 -15.12 -6.86 -12.28
CA ARG A 457 -16.09 -5.85 -11.85
C ARG A 457 -17.22 -5.67 -12.86
N ILE A 458 -18.34 -5.15 -12.39
CA ILE A 458 -19.48 -4.78 -13.21
C ILE A 458 -19.50 -3.26 -13.33
N PRO A 459 -19.12 -2.66 -14.50
CA PRO A 459 -19.03 -1.21 -14.67
C PRO A 459 -20.37 -0.47 -14.51
N LYS A 460 -21.47 -1.15 -14.85
CA LYS A 460 -22.85 -0.69 -14.60
C LYS A 460 -23.61 -1.82 -13.94
N GLY A 461 -23.77 -1.75 -12.62
CA GLY A 461 -24.57 -2.71 -11.85
C GLY A 461 -26.08 -2.55 -12.09
N GLY A 462 -26.86 -3.54 -11.63
CA GLY A 462 -28.32 -3.48 -11.54
C GLY A 462 -29.10 -4.54 -12.33
N HIS A 463 -28.47 -5.28 -13.23
CA HIS A 463 -29.12 -6.35 -13.99
C HIS A 463 -28.21 -7.59 -14.08
N THR A 464 -28.81 -8.78 -14.06
CA THR A 464 -28.09 -10.07 -14.22
C THR A 464 -27.42 -10.23 -15.58
N SER A 465 -27.84 -9.42 -16.59
CA SER A 465 -27.25 -9.35 -17.94
C SER A 465 -26.21 -8.25 -18.09
N ALA A 466 -25.75 -7.62 -17.00
CA ALA A 466 -24.75 -6.57 -17.06
C ALA A 466 -23.43 -7.11 -17.63
N LEU A 467 -22.74 -6.25 -18.39
CA LEU A 467 -21.42 -6.56 -18.89
C LEU A 467 -20.43 -6.62 -17.71
N THR A 468 -19.57 -7.61 -17.75
CA THR A 468 -18.50 -7.82 -16.78
C THR A 468 -17.18 -7.37 -17.41
N GLU A 469 -16.43 -6.53 -16.73
CA GLU A 469 -15.06 -6.19 -17.05
C GLU A 469 -14.11 -7.07 -16.25
N CYS A 470 -13.14 -7.67 -16.92
CA CYS A 470 -12.03 -8.36 -16.30
C CYS A 470 -10.73 -7.59 -16.59
N VAL A 471 -9.97 -7.30 -15.53
CA VAL A 471 -8.64 -6.70 -15.59
C VAL A 471 -7.64 -7.71 -15.04
N ILE A 472 -6.63 -8.04 -15.82
CA ILE A 472 -5.58 -8.97 -15.42
C ILE A 472 -4.25 -8.23 -15.40
N THR A 473 -3.52 -8.35 -14.29
CA THR A 473 -2.14 -7.88 -14.19
C THR A 473 -1.20 -9.07 -14.39
N TRP A 474 -0.32 -8.96 -15.35
CA TRP A 474 0.66 -9.97 -15.71
C TRP A 474 2.05 -9.55 -15.26
N ASN A 475 2.86 -10.50 -14.81
CA ASN A 475 4.28 -10.30 -14.56
C ASN A 475 5.06 -10.80 -15.77
N CYS A 476 5.53 -9.86 -16.59
CA CYS A 476 6.33 -10.10 -17.78
C CYS A 476 7.80 -9.84 -17.42
N ASP A 477 8.52 -10.86 -16.96
CA ASP A 477 9.94 -10.78 -16.59
C ASP A 477 10.28 -9.63 -15.60
N GLY A 478 9.38 -9.38 -14.65
CA GLY A 478 9.53 -8.32 -13.63
C GLY A 478 8.82 -7.01 -13.96
N GLU A 479 8.36 -6.82 -15.18
CA GLU A 479 7.49 -5.71 -15.58
C GLU A 479 6.02 -6.09 -15.41
N LEU A 480 5.24 -5.23 -14.72
CA LEU A 480 3.80 -5.45 -14.55
C LEU A 480 3.04 -4.81 -15.71
N ARG A 481 2.28 -5.61 -16.43
CA ARG A 481 1.40 -5.18 -17.53
C ARG A 481 -0.05 -5.51 -17.25
N LYS A 482 -0.96 -4.61 -17.63
CA LYS A 482 -2.40 -4.78 -17.40
C LYS A 482 -3.14 -4.91 -18.72
N THR A 483 -3.90 -6.00 -18.85
CA THR A 483 -4.85 -6.16 -19.96
C THR A 483 -6.26 -6.25 -19.41
N ARG A 484 -7.22 -5.82 -20.23
CA ARG A 484 -8.62 -5.89 -19.85
C ARG A 484 -9.50 -6.25 -21.03
N ALA A 485 -10.66 -6.81 -20.71
CA ALA A 485 -11.72 -6.99 -21.68
C ALA A 485 -13.10 -6.94 -20.99
N VAL A 486 -14.12 -6.71 -21.78
CA VAL A 486 -15.52 -6.64 -21.33
C VAL A 486 -16.32 -7.69 -22.10
N HIS A 487 -17.10 -8.49 -21.37
CA HIS A 487 -18.00 -9.48 -21.96
C HIS A 487 -19.19 -9.73 -21.01
N SER A 488 -20.30 -10.25 -21.54
CA SER A 488 -21.47 -10.63 -20.72
C SER A 488 -21.20 -11.84 -19.82
N ASN A 489 -20.20 -12.64 -20.14
CA ASN A 489 -19.72 -13.75 -19.32
C ASN A 489 -18.33 -13.39 -18.77
N GLN A 490 -18.16 -13.46 -17.45
CA GLN A 490 -16.93 -13.09 -16.76
C GLN A 490 -15.71 -13.92 -17.20
N VAL A 491 -15.91 -15.22 -17.48
CA VAL A 491 -14.82 -16.10 -17.92
C VAL A 491 -14.35 -15.68 -19.30
N PHE A 492 -15.25 -15.35 -20.22
CA PHE A 492 -14.86 -14.86 -21.54
C PHE A 492 -14.28 -13.46 -21.52
N ALA A 493 -14.64 -12.60 -20.54
CA ALA A 493 -13.92 -11.35 -20.34
C ALA A 493 -12.45 -11.63 -19.98
N ALA A 494 -12.17 -12.59 -19.10
CA ALA A 494 -10.81 -12.99 -18.75
C ALA A 494 -10.05 -13.61 -19.96
N VAL A 495 -10.71 -14.49 -20.70
CA VAL A 495 -10.15 -15.10 -21.94
C VAL A 495 -9.72 -14.02 -22.94
N LEU A 496 -10.59 -13.04 -23.20
CA LEU A 496 -10.27 -11.95 -24.12
C LEU A 496 -9.14 -11.05 -23.61
N ALA A 497 -9.05 -10.82 -22.30
CA ALA A 497 -7.94 -10.08 -21.70
C ALA A 497 -6.61 -10.85 -21.84
N ALA A 498 -6.62 -12.19 -21.64
CA ALA A 498 -5.44 -13.03 -21.82
C ALA A 498 -4.96 -13.09 -23.29
N LEU A 499 -5.88 -13.13 -24.25
CA LEU A 499 -5.50 -13.09 -25.68
C LEU A 499 -4.78 -11.81 -26.06
N LYS A 500 -5.06 -10.68 -25.38
CA LYS A 500 -4.38 -9.40 -25.61
C LYS A 500 -2.91 -9.49 -25.21
N ILE A 501 -2.58 -9.97 -24.01
CA ILE A 501 -1.18 -10.04 -23.58
C ILE A 501 -0.36 -10.96 -24.47
N ILE A 502 -0.93 -12.08 -24.91
CA ILE A 502 -0.25 -13.00 -25.83
C ILE A 502 0.07 -12.29 -27.15
N ASN A 503 -0.90 -11.57 -27.75
CA ASN A 503 -0.68 -10.83 -28.98
C ASN A 503 0.39 -9.72 -28.84
N ILE A 504 0.40 -8.99 -27.70
CA ILE A 504 1.40 -7.96 -27.39
C ILE A 504 2.80 -8.59 -27.36
N GLN A 505 2.98 -9.65 -26.59
CA GLN A 505 4.29 -10.29 -26.43
C GLN A 505 4.78 -10.97 -27.71
N LEU A 506 3.91 -11.63 -28.47
CA LEU A 506 4.29 -12.21 -29.76
C LEU A 506 4.73 -11.14 -30.76
N HIS A 507 4.12 -9.97 -30.72
CA HIS A 507 4.54 -8.83 -31.53
C HIS A 507 5.93 -8.32 -31.13
N GLU A 508 6.18 -8.13 -29.84
CA GLU A 508 7.47 -7.68 -29.29
C GLU A 508 8.61 -8.67 -29.56
N LEU A 509 8.32 -9.96 -29.56
CA LEU A 509 9.29 -11.01 -29.92
C LEU A 509 9.61 -11.06 -31.40
N GLY A 510 8.99 -10.19 -32.22
CA GLY A 510 9.24 -10.15 -33.66
C GLY A 510 8.76 -11.40 -34.41
N LEU A 511 7.92 -12.24 -33.81
CA LEU A 511 7.33 -13.42 -34.40
C LEU A 511 6.23 -12.99 -35.38
N SER A 512 6.62 -12.32 -36.48
CA SER A 512 5.72 -11.96 -37.56
C SER A 512 5.36 -13.20 -38.42
N GLN A 513 4.17 -13.15 -39.04
CA GLN A 513 3.79 -14.16 -40.05
C GLN A 513 4.86 -14.22 -41.12
N ALA A 514 5.51 -15.38 -41.26
CA ALA A 514 6.35 -15.71 -42.42
C ALA A 514 5.48 -15.89 -43.66
#